data_6ec4d6f144cac075bd28c1d6e1cf1ae7
#
_entry.id   6ec4d6f144cac075bd28c1d6e1cf1ae7
#
_cell.length_a   1.000
_cell.length_b   1.000
_cell.length_c   1.000
_cell.angle_alpha   90.00
_cell.angle_beta   90.00
_cell.angle_gamma   90.00
#
_symmetry.space_group_name_H-M   'P 1'
#
loop_
_entity.id
_entity.type
_entity.pdbx_description
1 polymer ?
#
loop_
_entity_poly.entity_id
_entity_poly.type
_entity_poly.pdbx_seq_one_letter_code
_entity_poly.pdbx_strand_id
1 'polypeptide(L)'
;MTHSSVHNDIEGIRKILQWLSYLPKRRGADLPCLTFLDDPVDRPVEYCPKPNQVYDPRWLLEGQVNEHNHFESGFFDNGSFDEIMAGWAKTVVTGRARLGGIPVAVIAVETRTVEVTLPADPANPDSESKLVSQAGQVWFPDSAHKTAQAIFDFNREELPLIIFANWRGFSGGMKDMYEEVIKFGAQIVDALHDYDQPIIIYIPPFA
;
A
#
# COMPACT_ATOMS: atom_id res chain seq x y z
N MET A 1 4.92 14.79 6.09
CA MET A 1 4.79 13.51 5.38
C MET A 1 4.03 13.76 4.08
N THR A 2 4.42 13.16 2.97
CA THR A 2 3.78 13.39 1.67
C THR A 2 3.30 12.06 1.08
N HIS A 3 2.20 12.07 0.32
CA HIS A 3 1.69 10.89 -0.38
C HIS A 3 2.59 10.50 -1.57
N SER A 4 3.14 11.49 -2.26
CA SER A 4 4.06 11.32 -3.38
C SER A 4 5.06 12.46 -3.43
N SER A 5 6.24 12.19 -3.97
CA SER A 5 7.24 13.21 -4.31
C SER A 5 7.57 13.12 -5.79
N VAL A 6 7.80 14.24 -6.43
CA VAL A 6 8.09 14.37 -7.86
C VAL A 6 9.29 15.28 -8.06
N HIS A 7 9.95 15.14 -9.21
CA HIS A 7 11.16 15.92 -9.50
C HIS A 7 10.88 17.26 -10.22
N ASN A 8 9.71 17.40 -10.82
CA ASN A 8 9.32 18.61 -11.55
C ASN A 8 7.81 18.80 -11.62
N ASP A 9 7.38 19.98 -12.06
CA ASP A 9 5.97 20.39 -12.11
C ASP A 9 5.14 19.53 -13.07
N ILE A 10 5.72 19.05 -14.17
CA ILE A 10 5.02 18.21 -15.15
C ILE A 10 4.68 16.86 -14.56
N GLU A 11 5.62 16.26 -13.82
CA GLU A 11 5.36 15.02 -13.06
C GLU A 11 4.31 15.26 -11.99
N GLY A 12 4.35 16.41 -11.31
CA GLY A 12 3.36 16.81 -10.32
C GLY A 12 1.96 16.88 -10.92
N ILE A 13 1.80 17.54 -12.07
CA ILE A 13 0.54 17.60 -12.79
C ILE A 13 0.06 16.20 -13.20
N ARG A 14 0.95 15.33 -13.71
CA ARG A 14 0.60 13.95 -14.07
C ARG A 14 0.08 13.18 -12.86
N LYS A 15 0.75 13.30 -11.72
CA LYS A 15 0.32 12.66 -10.47
C LYS A 15 -1.05 13.12 -10.00
N ILE A 16 -1.33 14.42 -10.09
CA ILE A 16 -2.65 14.98 -9.77
C ILE A 16 -3.72 14.43 -10.73
N LEU A 17 -3.45 14.42 -12.03
CA LEU A 17 -4.38 13.89 -13.03
C LEU A 17 -4.60 12.39 -12.86
N GLN A 18 -3.55 11.62 -12.54
CA GLN A 18 -3.63 10.20 -12.23
C GLN A 18 -4.53 9.97 -11.00
N TRP A 19 -4.28 10.69 -9.90
CA TRP A 19 -5.12 10.63 -8.71
C TRP A 19 -6.59 10.96 -9.02
N LEU A 20 -6.84 12.06 -9.73
CA LEU A 20 -8.20 12.46 -10.11
C LEU A 20 -8.89 11.41 -11.00
N SER A 21 -8.13 10.61 -11.75
CA SER A 21 -8.70 9.56 -12.60
C SER A 21 -9.35 8.42 -11.83
N TYR A 22 -8.99 8.20 -10.57
CA TYR A 22 -9.58 7.18 -9.72
C TYR A 22 -10.87 7.66 -9.04
N LEU A 23 -11.07 8.97 -8.91
CA LEU A 23 -12.12 9.55 -8.10
C LEU A 23 -13.43 9.72 -8.87
N PRO A 24 -14.60 9.58 -8.21
CA PRO A 24 -15.86 9.97 -8.80
C PRO A 24 -15.89 11.48 -9.06
N LYS A 25 -16.61 11.91 -10.09
CA LYS A 25 -16.70 13.33 -10.51
C LYS A 25 -17.28 14.25 -9.43
N ARG A 26 -18.03 13.70 -8.52
CA ARG A 26 -18.62 14.35 -7.35
C ARG A 26 -18.99 13.27 -6.33
N ARG A 27 -19.15 13.66 -5.10
CA ARG A 27 -19.56 12.78 -4.03
C ARG A 27 -20.87 12.02 -4.36
N GLY A 28 -20.87 10.71 -4.18
CA GLY A 28 -21.99 9.83 -4.49
C GLY A 28 -22.25 9.60 -6.00
N ALA A 29 -21.29 9.97 -6.87
CA ALA A 29 -21.35 9.61 -8.28
C ALA A 29 -20.71 8.25 -8.55
N ASP A 30 -21.05 7.64 -9.67
CA ASP A 30 -20.42 6.39 -10.11
C ASP A 30 -18.91 6.54 -10.28
N LEU A 31 -18.18 5.48 -9.93
CA LEU A 31 -16.74 5.41 -10.13
C LEU A 31 -16.37 5.46 -11.62
N PRO A 32 -15.26 6.13 -11.97
CA PRO A 32 -14.83 6.27 -13.37
C PRO A 32 -14.21 4.96 -13.88
N CYS A 33 -15.03 4.03 -14.35
CA CYS A 33 -14.55 2.79 -14.96
C CYS A 33 -13.88 3.06 -16.31
N LEU A 34 -12.69 2.49 -16.52
CA LEU A 34 -11.95 2.55 -17.77
C LEU A 34 -11.85 1.14 -18.35
N THR A 35 -12.07 1.03 -19.66
CA THR A 35 -11.83 -0.23 -20.37
C THR A 35 -10.42 -0.22 -20.92
N PHE A 36 -9.59 -1.19 -20.54
CA PHE A 36 -8.26 -1.37 -21.08
C PHE A 36 -8.32 -2.42 -22.20
N LEU A 37 -8.03 -2.00 -23.42
CA LEU A 37 -8.05 -2.90 -24.58
C LEU A 37 -6.91 -3.92 -24.56
N ASP A 38 -5.77 -3.53 -23.97
CA ASP A 38 -4.54 -4.33 -23.95
C ASP A 38 -4.42 -5.21 -22.69
N ASP A 39 -5.38 -5.13 -21.77
CA ASP A 39 -5.41 -5.93 -20.53
C ASP A 39 -6.83 -6.51 -20.32
N PRO A 40 -7.13 -7.69 -20.87
CA PRO A 40 -8.47 -8.30 -20.79
C PRO A 40 -8.88 -8.58 -19.33
N VAL A 41 -10.15 -8.29 -19.01
CA VAL A 41 -10.72 -8.48 -17.66
C VAL A 41 -10.68 -9.95 -17.20
N ASP A 42 -10.74 -10.88 -18.15
CA ASP A 42 -10.78 -12.32 -17.91
C ASP A 42 -9.40 -13.01 -18.01
N ARG A 43 -8.32 -12.23 -18.10
CA ARG A 43 -6.97 -12.79 -18.08
C ARG A 43 -6.63 -13.47 -16.76
N PRO A 44 -5.79 -14.50 -16.75
CA PRO A 44 -5.32 -15.10 -15.51
C PRO A 44 -4.36 -14.17 -14.77
N VAL A 45 -4.29 -14.30 -13.45
CA VAL A 45 -3.19 -13.77 -12.64
C VAL A 45 -2.06 -14.78 -12.71
N GLU A 46 -0.93 -14.40 -13.30
CA GLU A 46 0.20 -15.32 -13.57
C GLU A 46 1.20 -15.35 -12.40
N TYR A 47 1.44 -14.18 -11.79
CA TYR A 47 2.33 -14.16 -10.64
C TYR A 47 1.64 -14.78 -9.42
N CYS A 48 2.23 -15.84 -8.90
CA CYS A 48 1.77 -16.52 -7.70
C CYS A 48 2.91 -16.61 -6.68
N PRO A 49 2.78 -15.98 -5.49
CA PRO A 49 3.78 -16.08 -4.44
C PRO A 49 3.99 -17.54 -4.02
N LYS A 50 5.24 -17.95 -3.88
CA LYS A 50 5.57 -19.30 -3.41
C LYS A 50 5.35 -19.41 -1.91
N PRO A 51 4.75 -20.50 -1.42
CA PRO A 51 4.60 -20.73 0.02
C PRO A 51 5.95 -20.67 0.74
N ASN A 52 5.97 -20.10 1.93
CA ASN A 52 7.16 -19.97 2.80
C ASN A 52 8.36 -19.21 2.19
N GLN A 53 8.12 -18.36 1.21
CA GLN A 53 9.14 -17.47 0.64
C GLN A 53 8.68 -16.02 0.72
N VAL A 54 9.59 -15.15 1.13
CA VAL A 54 9.37 -13.70 1.09
C VAL A 54 9.36 -13.22 -0.35
N TYR A 55 8.50 -12.26 -0.66
CA TYR A 55 8.37 -11.68 -1.98
C TYR A 55 8.08 -10.18 -1.88
N ASP A 56 8.28 -9.44 -2.96
CA ASP A 56 7.80 -8.08 -3.05
C ASP A 56 6.28 -8.09 -3.27
N PRO A 57 5.46 -7.55 -2.35
CA PRO A 57 4.01 -7.51 -2.54
C PRO A 57 3.59 -6.79 -3.82
N ARG A 58 4.41 -5.87 -4.34
CA ARG A 58 4.12 -5.16 -5.60
C ARG A 58 4.05 -6.10 -6.78
N TRP A 59 4.83 -7.20 -6.78
CA TRP A 59 4.73 -8.22 -7.84
C TRP A 59 3.37 -8.91 -7.87
N LEU A 60 2.78 -9.14 -6.70
CA LEU A 60 1.41 -9.67 -6.64
C LEU A 60 0.38 -8.65 -7.13
N LEU A 61 0.60 -7.36 -6.87
CA LEU A 61 -0.34 -6.29 -7.22
C LEU A 61 -0.29 -5.95 -8.72
N GLU A 62 0.89 -5.67 -9.26
CA GLU A 62 1.08 -5.13 -10.61
C GLU A 62 1.78 -6.08 -11.59
N GLY A 63 2.27 -7.21 -11.09
CA GLY A 63 3.06 -8.15 -11.88
C GLY A 63 4.56 -7.87 -11.82
N GLN A 64 5.33 -8.72 -12.49
CA GLN A 64 6.78 -8.61 -12.59
C GLN A 64 7.30 -9.13 -13.92
N VAL A 65 8.51 -8.73 -14.27
CA VAL A 65 9.27 -9.39 -15.34
C VAL A 65 10.14 -10.47 -14.70
N ASN A 66 9.92 -11.74 -15.10
CA ASN A 66 10.67 -12.87 -14.57
C ASN A 66 12.10 -12.96 -15.16
N GLU A 67 12.89 -13.94 -14.68
CA GLU A 67 14.27 -14.19 -15.12
C GLU A 67 14.39 -14.51 -16.62
N HIS A 68 13.31 -14.94 -17.27
CA HIS A 68 13.23 -15.23 -18.69
C HIS A 68 12.77 -14.05 -19.54
N ASN A 69 12.74 -12.85 -18.96
CA ASN A 69 12.26 -11.61 -19.58
C ASN A 69 10.80 -11.70 -20.07
N HIS A 70 9.99 -12.53 -19.41
CA HIS A 70 8.55 -12.64 -19.61
C HIS A 70 7.83 -11.86 -18.51
N PHE A 71 6.82 -11.06 -18.88
CA PHE A 71 5.98 -10.34 -17.92
C PHE A 71 4.92 -11.31 -17.37
N GLU A 72 4.93 -11.49 -16.06
CA GLU A 72 3.93 -12.22 -15.30
C GLU A 72 2.94 -11.23 -14.72
N SER A 73 1.70 -11.28 -15.16
CA SER A 73 0.66 -10.35 -14.76
C SER A 73 0.28 -10.50 -13.29
N GLY A 74 0.08 -9.37 -12.61
CA GLY A 74 -0.40 -9.28 -11.24
C GLY A 74 -1.93 -9.29 -11.14
N PHE A 75 -2.42 -8.96 -9.94
CA PHE A 75 -3.83 -8.97 -9.60
C PHE A 75 -4.60 -7.82 -10.26
N PHE A 76 -4.00 -6.64 -10.35
CA PHE A 76 -4.61 -5.43 -10.89
C PHE A 76 -4.29 -5.21 -12.37
N ASP A 77 -5.06 -4.36 -13.02
CA ASP A 77 -4.86 -3.99 -14.41
C ASP A 77 -3.45 -3.44 -14.61
N ASN A 78 -2.78 -3.86 -15.67
CA ASN A 78 -1.39 -3.55 -15.95
C ASN A 78 -1.12 -2.03 -15.93
N GLY A 79 -0.11 -1.62 -15.14
CA GLY A 79 0.28 -0.21 -15.00
C GLY A 79 -0.74 0.68 -14.26
N SER A 80 -1.78 0.09 -13.66
CA SER A 80 -2.79 0.85 -12.93
C SER A 80 -2.45 1.09 -11.46
N PHE A 81 -1.48 0.38 -10.88
CA PHE A 81 -1.14 0.55 -9.48
C PHE A 81 -0.36 1.84 -9.24
N ASP A 82 -0.86 2.69 -8.36
CA ASP A 82 -0.26 3.96 -7.93
C ASP A 82 0.01 3.92 -6.43
N GLU A 83 1.24 3.58 -6.05
CA GLU A 83 1.65 3.51 -4.65
C GLU A 83 1.73 4.91 -4.04
N ILE A 84 1.14 5.06 -2.84
CA ILE A 84 1.22 6.28 -2.04
C ILE A 84 2.01 6.03 -0.75
N MET A 85 2.65 7.07 -0.24
CA MET A 85 3.47 7.01 0.99
C MET A 85 4.57 5.94 0.95
N ALA A 86 5.11 5.61 -0.24
CA ALA A 86 6.11 4.56 -0.44
C ALA A 86 7.40 4.77 0.36
N GLY A 87 7.80 6.03 0.59
CA GLY A 87 9.02 6.38 1.35
C GLY A 87 8.91 6.24 2.87
N TRP A 88 7.72 6.00 3.40
CA TRP A 88 7.43 5.97 4.83
C TRP A 88 6.71 4.70 5.26
N ALA A 89 7.00 4.20 6.48
CA ALA A 89 6.34 3.03 7.06
C ALA A 89 6.28 1.84 6.07
N LYS A 90 7.45 1.42 5.62
CA LYS A 90 7.64 0.53 4.47
C LYS A 90 7.14 -0.90 4.67
N THR A 91 6.77 -1.30 5.91
CA THR A 91 6.20 -2.62 6.19
C THR A 91 4.75 -2.76 5.70
N VAL A 92 4.14 -1.66 5.25
CA VAL A 92 2.81 -1.64 4.62
C VAL A 92 2.87 -0.88 3.31
N VAL A 93 2.31 -1.47 2.27
CA VAL A 93 2.15 -0.89 0.93
C VAL A 93 0.72 -0.40 0.79
N THR A 94 0.54 0.85 0.43
CA THR A 94 -0.76 1.49 0.23
C THR A 94 -0.82 2.17 -1.13
N GLY A 95 -1.94 2.08 -1.81
CA GLY A 95 -2.06 2.67 -3.13
C GLY A 95 -3.46 2.62 -3.69
N ARG A 96 -3.58 2.99 -4.94
CA ARG A 96 -4.79 2.88 -5.76
C ARG A 96 -4.46 2.03 -6.98
N ALA A 97 -5.43 1.29 -7.45
CA ALA A 97 -5.30 0.46 -8.64
C ALA A 97 -6.62 0.41 -9.41
N ARG A 98 -6.63 -0.34 -10.49
CA ARG A 98 -7.86 -0.72 -11.18
C ARG A 98 -7.97 -2.22 -11.27
N LEU A 99 -9.18 -2.71 -11.10
CA LEU A 99 -9.53 -4.12 -11.27
C LEU A 99 -10.65 -4.22 -12.32
N GLY A 100 -10.29 -4.68 -13.51
CA GLY A 100 -11.21 -4.68 -14.65
C GLY A 100 -11.72 -3.28 -15.00
N GLY A 101 -10.86 -2.27 -14.89
CA GLY A 101 -11.17 -0.86 -15.11
C GLY A 101 -11.81 -0.13 -13.94
N ILE A 102 -12.27 -0.83 -12.91
CA ILE A 102 -12.90 -0.25 -11.71
C ILE A 102 -11.80 0.24 -10.77
N PRO A 103 -11.81 1.53 -10.37
CA PRO A 103 -10.83 2.03 -9.41
C PRO A 103 -11.09 1.45 -8.02
N VAL A 104 -10.01 1.04 -7.35
CA VAL A 104 -10.02 0.46 -6.02
C VAL A 104 -8.86 0.99 -5.18
N ALA A 105 -9.08 1.06 -3.89
CA ALA A 105 -8.04 1.28 -2.90
C ALA A 105 -7.34 -0.04 -2.56
N VAL A 106 -6.05 0.02 -2.25
CA VAL A 106 -5.22 -1.17 -2.02
C VAL A 106 -4.40 -1.00 -0.76
N ILE A 107 -4.43 -2.01 0.10
CA ILE A 107 -3.51 -2.18 1.22
C ILE A 107 -2.89 -3.56 1.11
N ALA A 108 -1.56 -3.63 1.13
CA ALA A 108 -0.83 -4.89 1.11
C ALA A 108 0.30 -4.89 2.15
N VAL A 109 0.72 -6.08 2.53
CA VAL A 109 1.75 -6.29 3.54
C VAL A 109 3.09 -6.50 2.86
N GLU A 110 4.12 -5.76 3.30
CA GLU A 110 5.49 -6.06 2.92
C GLU A 110 5.95 -7.33 3.65
N THR A 111 6.38 -8.33 2.90
CA THR A 111 6.82 -9.61 3.49
C THR A 111 8.30 -9.64 3.83
N ARG A 112 9.09 -8.74 3.21
CA ARG A 112 10.54 -8.64 3.41
C ARG A 112 10.87 -7.76 4.61
N THR A 113 12.02 -7.98 5.21
CA THR A 113 12.61 -7.02 6.16
C THR A 113 12.93 -5.72 5.43
N VAL A 114 12.54 -4.59 6.00
CA VAL A 114 12.81 -3.26 5.47
C VAL A 114 13.75 -2.49 6.38
N GLU A 115 14.55 -1.62 5.79
CA GLU A 115 15.48 -0.75 6.50
C GLU A 115 14.93 0.67 6.58
N VAL A 116 14.97 1.22 7.79
CA VAL A 116 14.55 2.59 8.08
C VAL A 116 15.76 3.35 8.63
N THR A 117 16.11 4.46 7.98
CA THR A 117 17.15 5.36 8.47
C THR A 117 16.53 6.33 9.46
N LEU A 118 16.95 6.25 10.73
CA LEU A 118 16.67 7.26 11.72
C LEU A 118 17.73 8.37 11.56
N PRO A 119 17.35 9.61 11.25
CA PRO A 119 18.30 10.70 11.11
C PRO A 119 18.98 10.99 12.46
N ALA A 120 20.19 11.54 12.39
CA ALA A 120 20.85 12.09 13.56
C ALA A 120 20.00 13.19 14.20
N ASP A 121 20.02 13.29 15.53
CA ASP A 121 19.35 14.36 16.24
C ASP A 121 20.12 15.67 16.00
N PRO A 122 19.52 16.67 15.33
CA PRO A 122 20.21 17.93 15.04
C PRO A 122 20.54 18.75 16.29
N ALA A 123 19.90 18.45 17.42
CA ALA A 123 20.17 19.11 18.71
C ALA A 123 21.34 18.47 19.48
N ASN A 124 21.81 17.28 19.06
CA ASN A 124 22.90 16.57 19.67
C ASN A 124 24.06 16.36 18.68
N PRO A 125 25.18 17.09 18.76
CA PRO A 125 26.29 16.97 17.84
C PRO A 125 26.95 15.59 17.78
N ASP A 126 26.81 14.81 18.85
CA ASP A 126 27.37 13.46 18.95
C ASP A 126 26.39 12.37 18.44
N SER A 127 25.22 12.77 17.94
CA SER A 127 24.24 11.87 17.40
C SER A 127 24.60 11.49 15.95
N GLU A 128 24.55 10.19 15.66
CA GLU A 128 24.73 9.66 14.31
C GLU A 128 23.42 9.10 13.77
N SER A 129 23.28 9.10 12.44
CA SER A 129 22.16 8.41 11.80
C SER A 129 22.26 6.90 12.04
N LYS A 130 21.12 6.26 12.35
CA LYS A 130 21.06 4.83 12.64
C LYS A 130 20.16 4.13 11.62
N LEU A 131 20.64 2.97 11.15
CA LEU A 131 19.84 2.07 10.34
C LEU A 131 19.15 1.08 11.27
N VAL A 132 17.81 1.03 11.19
CA VAL A 132 16.98 0.12 11.97
C VAL A 132 16.24 -0.80 11.02
N SER A 133 16.28 -2.11 11.28
CA SER A 133 15.55 -3.10 10.52
C SER A 133 14.17 -3.34 11.14
N GLN A 134 13.13 -3.30 10.30
CA GLN A 134 11.77 -3.67 10.66
C GLN A 134 11.40 -4.96 9.93
N ALA A 135 10.91 -5.95 10.67
CA ALA A 135 10.48 -7.22 10.09
C ALA A 135 9.23 -7.03 9.22
N GLY A 136 9.19 -7.71 8.08
CA GLY A 136 7.98 -7.79 7.28
C GLY A 136 6.83 -8.48 8.02
N GLN A 137 5.62 -8.29 7.56
CA GLN A 137 4.38 -8.85 8.12
C GLN A 137 4.05 -8.37 9.54
N VAL A 138 4.63 -7.27 10.00
CA VAL A 138 4.43 -6.73 11.34
C VAL A 138 4.02 -5.26 11.25
N TRP A 139 3.02 -4.88 12.02
CA TRP A 139 2.73 -3.48 12.25
C TRP A 139 3.63 -2.89 13.33
N PHE A 140 4.31 -1.84 12.96
CA PHE A 140 5.01 -0.91 13.84
C PHE A 140 4.14 0.34 14.08
N PRO A 141 4.49 1.23 15.00
CA PRO A 141 3.70 2.45 15.24
C PRO A 141 3.45 3.27 13.97
N ASP A 142 4.47 3.45 13.15
CA ASP A 142 4.41 4.19 11.90
C ASP A 142 3.53 3.50 10.84
N SER A 143 3.67 2.19 10.67
CA SER A 143 2.91 1.44 9.68
C SER A 143 1.45 1.19 10.09
N ALA A 144 1.17 1.08 11.38
CA ALA A 144 -0.20 1.08 11.89
C ALA A 144 -0.89 2.42 11.62
N HIS A 145 -0.20 3.54 11.89
CA HIS A 145 -0.70 4.87 11.59
C HIS A 145 -0.91 5.08 10.08
N LYS A 146 0.06 4.69 9.23
CA LYS A 146 -0.08 4.73 7.76
C LYS A 146 -1.30 3.96 7.28
N THR A 147 -1.52 2.77 7.83
CA THR A 147 -2.66 1.92 7.46
C THR A 147 -3.98 2.62 7.78
N ALA A 148 -4.13 3.15 8.99
CA ALA A 148 -5.34 3.88 9.40
C ALA A 148 -5.56 5.12 8.53
N GLN A 149 -4.51 5.93 8.31
CA GLN A 149 -4.58 7.12 7.46
C GLN A 149 -5.03 6.77 6.03
N ALA A 150 -4.46 5.72 5.44
CA ALA A 150 -4.83 5.30 4.10
C ALA A 150 -6.31 4.89 4.01
N ILE A 151 -6.82 4.14 5.01
CA ILE A 151 -8.23 3.75 5.06
C ILE A 151 -9.14 4.98 5.15
N PHE A 152 -8.82 5.96 6.01
CA PHE A 152 -9.59 7.21 6.10
C PHE A 152 -9.58 8.00 4.78
N ASP A 153 -8.43 8.07 4.11
CA ASP A 153 -8.32 8.78 2.83
C ASP A 153 -9.14 8.07 1.74
N PHE A 154 -9.04 6.75 1.64
CA PHE A 154 -9.80 5.96 0.67
C PHE A 154 -11.32 6.01 0.90
N ASN A 155 -11.75 6.07 2.15
CA ASN A 155 -13.17 6.27 2.47
C ASN A 155 -13.68 7.63 1.97
N ARG A 156 -12.89 8.69 2.14
CA ARG A 156 -13.22 10.03 1.60
C ARG A 156 -13.25 10.07 0.09
N GLU A 157 -12.48 9.21 -0.55
CA GLU A 157 -12.40 9.04 -1.99
C GLU A 157 -13.50 8.13 -2.55
N GLU A 158 -14.32 7.53 -1.69
CA GLU A 158 -15.43 6.63 -2.03
C GLU A 158 -14.97 5.39 -2.84
N LEU A 159 -13.75 4.90 -2.59
CA LEU A 159 -13.18 3.75 -3.29
C LEU A 159 -13.52 2.44 -2.57
N PRO A 160 -13.88 1.36 -3.26
CA PRO A 160 -13.84 0.02 -2.70
C PRO A 160 -12.42 -0.33 -2.24
N LEU A 161 -12.27 -1.05 -1.13
CA LEU A 161 -10.98 -1.37 -0.54
C LEU A 161 -10.67 -2.86 -0.68
N ILE A 162 -9.48 -3.17 -1.20
CA ILE A 162 -8.94 -4.53 -1.24
C ILE A 162 -7.72 -4.61 -0.32
N ILE A 163 -7.78 -5.52 0.66
CA ILE A 163 -6.71 -5.73 1.64
C ILE A 163 -6.07 -7.09 1.39
N PHE A 164 -4.78 -7.11 1.06
CA PHE A 164 -3.97 -8.32 0.98
C PHE A 164 -3.36 -8.60 2.36
N ALA A 165 -4.06 -9.43 3.14
CA ALA A 165 -3.83 -9.58 4.58
C ALA A 165 -3.02 -10.84 4.90
N ASN A 166 -1.76 -10.65 5.28
CA ASN A 166 -0.91 -11.72 5.83
C ASN A 166 -0.01 -11.20 6.95
N TRP A 167 -0.54 -10.31 7.80
CA TRP A 167 0.16 -9.85 9.00
C TRP A 167 0.28 -10.96 10.03
N ARG A 168 1.40 -10.95 10.75
CA ARG A 168 1.63 -11.78 11.94
C ARG A 168 1.12 -11.11 13.22
N GLY A 169 0.93 -9.77 13.18
CA GLY A 169 0.47 -8.98 14.31
C GLY A 169 1.20 -7.65 14.46
N PHE A 170 1.12 -7.08 15.66
CA PHE A 170 1.81 -5.84 16.01
C PHE A 170 3.17 -6.14 16.64
N SER A 171 4.12 -5.21 16.48
CA SER A 171 5.41 -5.29 17.16
C SER A 171 5.23 -5.32 18.68
N GLY A 172 5.87 -6.31 19.34
CA GLY A 172 5.91 -6.43 20.80
C GLY A 172 7.17 -5.84 21.43
N GLY A 173 7.98 -5.09 20.65
CA GLY A 173 9.18 -4.44 21.15
C GLY A 173 8.86 -3.38 22.21
N MET A 174 9.69 -3.28 23.27
CA MET A 174 9.47 -2.30 24.35
C MET A 174 9.37 -0.86 23.79
N LYS A 175 10.22 -0.51 22.81
CA LYS A 175 10.19 0.79 22.12
C LYS A 175 8.85 1.02 21.43
N ASP A 176 8.38 0.05 20.65
CA ASP A 176 7.16 0.17 19.86
C ASP A 176 5.91 0.23 20.76
N MET A 177 5.93 -0.50 21.87
CA MET A 177 4.88 -0.40 22.90
C MET A 177 4.85 0.99 23.55
N TYR A 178 6.02 1.55 23.85
CA TYR A 178 6.14 2.91 24.39
C TYR A 178 5.73 3.98 23.37
N GLU A 179 6.00 3.74 22.09
CA GLU A 179 5.57 4.57 20.96
C GLU A 179 4.10 4.33 20.54
N GLU A 180 3.31 3.72 21.43
CA GLU A 180 1.85 3.58 21.29
C GLU A 180 1.36 2.73 20.10
N VAL A 181 2.08 1.68 19.71
CA VAL A 181 1.69 0.81 18.58
C VAL A 181 0.23 0.32 18.65
N ILE A 182 -0.26 -0.02 19.85
CA ILE A 182 -1.64 -0.50 20.05
C ILE A 182 -2.65 0.63 19.85
N LYS A 183 -2.31 1.86 20.24
CA LYS A 183 -3.17 3.03 20.02
C LYS A 183 -3.32 3.35 18.53
N PHE A 184 -2.23 3.31 17.77
CA PHE A 184 -2.29 3.42 16.31
C PHE A 184 -3.02 2.24 15.68
N GLY A 185 -2.85 1.03 16.23
CA GLY A 185 -3.60 -0.15 15.82
C GLY A 185 -5.12 0.01 16.02
N ALA A 186 -5.55 0.61 17.11
CA ALA A 186 -6.96 0.91 17.36
C ALA A 186 -7.55 1.85 16.29
N GLN A 187 -6.77 2.81 15.78
CA GLN A 187 -7.21 3.68 14.69
C GLN A 187 -7.53 2.93 13.40
N ILE A 188 -6.88 1.78 13.15
CA ILE A 188 -7.22 0.92 12.00
C ILE A 188 -8.64 0.38 12.17
N VAL A 189 -8.98 -0.06 13.38
CA VAL A 189 -10.32 -0.58 13.69
C VAL A 189 -11.37 0.52 13.52
N ASP A 190 -11.11 1.72 14.05
CA ASP A 190 -12.01 2.87 13.90
C ASP A 190 -12.21 3.22 12.42
N ALA A 191 -11.11 3.26 11.65
CA ALA A 191 -11.16 3.57 10.23
C ALA A 191 -11.96 2.53 9.41
N LEU A 192 -11.82 1.24 9.75
CA LEU A 192 -12.59 0.16 9.12
C LEU A 192 -14.06 0.16 9.55
N HIS A 193 -14.34 0.54 10.81
CA HIS A 193 -15.71 0.66 11.32
C HIS A 193 -16.50 1.74 10.56
N ASP A 194 -15.84 2.84 10.27
CA ASP A 194 -16.43 4.00 9.61
C ASP A 194 -16.34 3.93 8.07
N TYR A 195 -15.89 2.81 7.51
CA TYR A 195 -15.72 2.65 6.07
C TYR A 195 -17.05 2.35 5.39
N ASP A 196 -17.49 3.25 4.52
CA ASP A 196 -18.82 3.17 3.87
C ASP A 196 -18.84 2.33 2.59
N GLN A 197 -17.67 2.00 2.03
CA GLN A 197 -17.53 1.30 0.76
C GLN A 197 -17.28 -0.21 0.97
N PRO A 198 -17.48 -1.06 -0.05
CA PRO A 198 -17.17 -2.48 0.05
C PRO A 198 -15.71 -2.74 0.40
N ILE A 199 -15.48 -3.69 1.31
CA ILE A 199 -14.13 -4.17 1.69
C ILE A 199 -14.00 -5.64 1.30
N ILE A 200 -12.94 -5.96 0.55
CA ILE A 200 -12.57 -7.33 0.18
C ILE A 200 -11.24 -7.65 0.85
N ILE A 201 -11.19 -8.77 1.56
CA ILE A 201 -9.95 -9.26 2.18
C ILE A 201 -9.48 -10.49 1.41
N TYR A 202 -8.26 -10.43 0.89
CA TYR A 202 -7.58 -11.54 0.25
C TYR A 202 -6.37 -11.94 1.09
N ILE A 203 -6.24 -13.24 1.39
CA ILE A 203 -5.12 -13.78 2.17
C ILE A 203 -4.15 -14.46 1.20
N PRO A 204 -2.99 -13.83 0.91
CA PRO A 204 -1.99 -14.41 0.03
C PRO A 204 -1.36 -15.69 0.61
N PRO A 205 -0.76 -16.54 -0.26
CA PRO A 205 -0.21 -17.85 0.17
C PRO A 205 0.91 -17.81 1.21
N PHE A 206 1.56 -16.67 1.40
CA PHE A 206 2.59 -16.48 2.43
C PHE A 206 1.97 -15.93 3.70
N ALA A 207 1.28 -16.76 4.43
CA ALA A 207 0.66 -16.40 5.70
C ALA A 207 1.35 -17.17 6.86
#